data_081db5fcb5b66ea074ebe4ed8894b0f9
#
_entry.id   081db5fcb5b66ea074ebe4ed8894b0f9
#
_cell.length_a   1.000
_cell.length_b   1.000
_cell.length_c   1.000
_cell.angle_alpha   90.00
_cell.angle_beta   90.00
_cell.angle_gamma   90.00
#
_symmetry.space_group_name_H-M   'P 1'
#
loop_
_entity.id
_entity.type
_entity.pdbx_description
1 polymer ?
#
loop_
_entity_poly.entity_id
_entity_poly.type
_entity_poly.pdbx_seq_one_letter_code
_entity_poly.pdbx_strand_id
1 'polypeptide(L)' 'MTYKLNNLKVTDVKVDGIDMKDYPDFVDAYIDSAKFVSSGKELTDEQLVELQEENSELFYEDVMDEVISIADYNYG' A
#
# COMPACT_ATOMS: atom_id res chain seq x y z
N MET A 1 8.88 -6.61 -5.39
CA MET A 1 8.84 -5.49 -6.33
C MET A 1 8.80 -4.18 -5.58
N THR A 2 9.26 -3.10 -6.21
CA THR A 2 9.43 -1.83 -5.54
C THR A 2 8.44 -0.80 -6.07
N TYR A 3 7.79 -0.09 -5.15
CA TYR A 3 6.94 1.04 -5.52
C TYR A 3 7.75 2.13 -6.17
N LYS A 4 7.18 2.77 -7.18
CA LYS A 4 7.81 3.90 -7.89
C LYS A 4 6.77 4.98 -8.18
N LEU A 5 7.19 6.22 -8.00
CA LEU A 5 6.39 7.38 -8.37
C LEU A 5 7.24 8.27 -9.27
N ASN A 6 6.80 8.49 -10.51
CA ASN A 6 7.55 9.27 -11.52
C ASN A 6 8.99 8.81 -11.66
N ASN A 7 9.21 7.49 -11.70
CA ASN A 7 10.50 6.82 -11.80
C ASN A 7 11.39 6.94 -10.56
N LEU A 8 10.88 7.52 -9.48
CA LEU A 8 11.60 7.59 -8.20
C LEU A 8 11.17 6.43 -7.32
N LYS A 9 12.15 5.75 -6.73
CA LYS A 9 11.87 4.62 -5.84
C LYS A 9 11.26 5.12 -4.54
N VAL A 10 10.28 4.37 -4.06
CA VAL A 10 9.55 4.68 -2.82
C VAL A 10 9.66 3.49 -1.88
N THR A 11 9.81 3.77 -0.59
CA THR A 11 9.95 2.75 0.45
C THR A 11 9.06 3.09 1.65
N ASP A 12 9.05 2.21 2.66
CA ASP A 12 8.27 2.38 3.89
C ASP A 12 6.79 2.61 3.61
N VAL A 13 6.27 1.90 2.62
CA VAL A 13 4.86 2.00 2.25
C VAL A 13 4.00 1.32 3.31
N LYS A 14 3.07 2.08 3.88
CA LYS A 14 2.09 1.56 4.85
C LYS A 14 0.70 1.61 4.24
N VAL A 15 0.00 0.51 4.31
CA VAL A 15 -1.37 0.39 3.82
C VAL A 15 -2.31 0.35 5.03
N ASP A 16 -3.42 1.08 4.94
CA ASP A 16 -4.43 1.13 6.00
C ASP A 16 -5.82 1.04 5.38
N GLY A 17 -6.84 1.02 6.22
CA GLY A 17 -8.22 0.95 5.76
C GLY A 17 -8.63 -0.41 5.22
N ILE A 18 -7.89 -1.47 5.53
CA ILE A 18 -8.25 -2.82 5.11
C ILE A 18 -9.41 -3.32 5.96
N ASP A 19 -10.55 -3.51 5.33
CA ASP A 19 -11.75 -4.03 5.99
C ASP A 19 -12.12 -5.37 5.37
N MET A 20 -12.12 -6.41 6.18
CA MET A 20 -12.43 -7.77 5.72
C MET A 20 -13.85 -7.88 5.13
N LYS A 21 -14.74 -6.98 5.50
CA LYS A 21 -16.09 -6.93 4.93
C LYS A 21 -16.10 -6.54 3.47
N ASP A 22 -15.05 -5.83 3.01
CA ASP A 22 -14.93 -5.40 1.62
C ASP A 22 -14.22 -6.43 0.74
N TYR A 23 -13.90 -7.59 1.27
CA TYR A 23 -13.27 -8.65 0.49
C TYR A 23 -14.13 -9.02 -0.72
N PRO A 24 -13.56 -9.20 -1.90
CA PRO A 24 -12.13 -9.11 -2.23
C PRO A 24 -11.67 -7.73 -2.76
N ASP A 25 -12.57 -6.77 -2.87
CA ASP A 25 -12.27 -5.49 -3.54
C ASP A 25 -11.49 -4.49 -2.66
N PHE A 26 -11.73 -4.51 -1.35
CA PHE A 26 -11.04 -3.62 -0.40
C PHE A 26 -11.03 -2.16 -0.86
N VAL A 27 -12.22 -1.65 -1.20
CA VAL A 27 -12.35 -0.31 -1.79
C VAL A 27 -11.91 0.81 -0.84
N ASP A 28 -11.92 0.56 0.46
CA ASP A 28 -11.50 1.54 1.46
C ASP A 28 -10.01 1.49 1.78
N ALA A 29 -9.28 0.49 1.27
CA ALA A 29 -7.85 0.38 1.52
C ALA A 29 -7.09 1.49 0.79
N TYR A 30 -6.07 2.05 1.43
CA TYR A 30 -5.28 3.14 0.87
C TYR A 30 -3.86 3.12 1.44
N ILE A 31 -2.96 3.82 0.74
CA ILE A 31 -1.60 3.98 1.24
C ILE A 31 -1.61 5.16 2.22
N ASP A 32 -1.32 4.86 3.49
CA ASP A 32 -1.32 5.85 4.57
C ASP A 32 -0.06 6.71 4.56
N SER A 33 1.08 6.08 4.34
CA SER A 33 2.36 6.78 4.31
C SER A 33 3.37 6.05 3.44
N ALA A 34 4.35 6.80 2.96
CA ALA A 34 5.46 6.26 2.18
C ALA A 34 6.57 7.31 2.15
N LYS A 35 7.79 6.91 1.79
CA LYS A 35 8.95 7.79 1.71
C LYS A 35 9.71 7.56 0.42
N PHE A 36 10.28 8.63 -0.11
CA PHE A 36 11.23 8.52 -1.22
C PHE A 36 12.56 7.98 -0.72
N VAL A 37 13.11 6.99 -1.43
CA VAL A 37 14.38 6.37 -1.07
C VAL A 37 15.52 7.39 -1.15
N SER A 38 15.55 8.20 -2.20
CA SER A 38 16.67 9.09 -2.47
C SER A 38 16.75 10.26 -1.50
N SER A 39 15.62 10.83 -1.09
CA SER A 39 15.59 12.01 -0.22
C SER A 39 15.20 11.71 1.22
N GLY A 40 14.57 10.56 1.45
CA GLY A 40 14.02 10.21 2.77
C GLY A 40 12.80 11.02 3.15
N LYS A 41 12.27 11.84 2.24
CA LYS A 41 11.11 12.67 2.52
C LYS A 41 9.82 11.87 2.37
N GLU A 42 8.86 12.16 3.24
CA GLU A 42 7.55 11.55 3.16
C GLU A 42 6.76 12.11 1.98
N LEU A 43 5.95 11.25 1.37
CA LEU A 43 5.06 11.67 0.30
C LEU A 43 3.92 12.50 0.86
N THR A 44 3.45 13.47 0.06
CA THR A 44 2.24 14.23 0.39
C THR A 44 1.00 13.37 0.12
N ASP A 45 -0.15 13.80 0.59
CA ASP A 45 -1.41 13.10 0.36
C ASP A 45 -1.68 12.89 -1.13
N GLU A 46 -1.43 13.92 -1.94
CA GLU A 46 -1.59 13.82 -3.40
C GLU A 46 -0.63 12.79 -3.99
N GLN A 47 0.61 12.79 -3.52
CA GLN A 47 1.62 11.83 -4.00
C GLN A 47 1.25 10.41 -3.59
N LEU A 48 0.67 10.22 -2.42
CA LEU A 48 0.22 8.90 -1.98
C LEU A 48 -0.88 8.35 -2.89
N VAL A 49 -1.82 9.20 -3.30
CA VAL A 49 -2.87 8.81 -4.23
C VAL A 49 -2.27 8.45 -5.60
N GLU A 50 -1.35 9.25 -6.10
CA GLU A 50 -0.66 8.97 -7.36
C GLU A 50 0.13 7.66 -7.30
N LEU A 51 0.81 7.44 -6.18
CA LEU A 51 1.56 6.21 -5.96
C LEU A 51 0.66 4.99 -6.05
N GLN A 52 -0.49 5.06 -5.41
CA GLN A 52 -1.46 3.97 -5.42
C GLN A 52 -1.96 3.70 -6.83
N GLU A 53 -2.24 4.74 -7.60
CA GLU A 53 -2.72 4.59 -8.97
C GLU A 53 -1.64 4.03 -9.90
N GLU A 54 -0.41 4.53 -9.81
CA GLU A 54 0.69 4.06 -10.64
C GLU A 54 1.09 2.61 -10.34
N ASN A 55 0.89 2.18 -9.10
CA ASN A 55 1.32 0.86 -8.62
C ASN A 55 0.14 0.02 -8.16
N SER A 56 -0.97 0.09 -8.87
CA SER A 56 -2.21 -0.57 -8.45
C SER A 56 -2.05 -2.07 -8.26
N GLU A 57 -1.27 -2.74 -9.10
CA GLU A 57 -1.03 -4.17 -8.97
C GLU A 57 -0.25 -4.50 -7.70
N LEU A 58 0.83 -3.74 -7.44
CA LEU A 58 1.61 -3.90 -6.21
C LEU A 58 0.79 -3.60 -4.99
N PHE A 59 -0.02 -2.55 -5.07
CA PHE A 59 -0.91 -2.16 -3.98
C PHE A 59 -1.89 -3.28 -3.65
N TYR A 60 -2.50 -3.87 -4.67
CA TYR A 60 -3.43 -4.98 -4.48
C TYR A 60 -2.72 -6.18 -3.86
N GLU A 61 -1.52 -6.51 -4.33
CA GLU A 61 -0.73 -7.60 -3.76
C GLU A 61 -0.41 -7.37 -2.29
N ASP A 62 -0.03 -6.14 -1.93
CA ASP A 62 0.26 -5.79 -0.54
C ASP A 62 -0.97 -5.91 0.35
N VAL A 63 -2.12 -5.46 -0.15
CA VAL A 63 -3.38 -5.60 0.58
C VAL A 63 -3.69 -7.08 0.82
N MET A 64 -3.55 -7.91 -0.20
CA MET A 64 -3.82 -9.35 -0.07
C MET A 64 -2.84 -10.02 0.88
N ASP A 65 -1.58 -9.62 0.88
CA ASP A 65 -0.59 -10.15 1.82
C ASP A 65 -0.95 -9.82 3.27
N GLU A 66 -1.42 -8.61 3.52
CA GLU A 66 -1.89 -8.22 4.86
C GLU A 66 -3.09 -9.06 5.29
N VAL A 67 -4.02 -9.30 4.39
CA VAL A 67 -5.20 -10.12 4.66
C VAL A 67 -4.80 -11.54 5.00
N ILE A 68 -3.87 -12.12 4.25
CA ILE A 68 -3.37 -13.47 4.49
C ILE A 68 -2.70 -13.56 5.86
N SER A 69 -1.89 -12.55 6.21
CA SER A 69 -1.22 -12.50 7.51
C SER A 69 -2.22 -12.43 8.67
N ILE A 70 -3.26 -11.63 8.52
CA ILE A 70 -4.31 -11.52 9.53
C ILE A 70 -5.05 -12.86 9.67
N ALA A 71 -5.37 -13.50 8.54
CA ALA A 71 -6.07 -14.78 8.53
C ALA A 71 -5.24 -15.87 9.21
N ASP A 72 -3.93 -15.93 8.92
CA ASP A 72 -3.02 -16.88 9.55
C ASP A 72 -2.94 -16.65 11.06
N TYR A 73 -2.87 -15.41 11.48
CA TYR A 73 -2.78 -15.07 12.88
C TYR A 73 -4.03 -15.51 13.66
N ASN A 74 -5.19 -15.30 13.06
CA ASN A 74 -6.47 -15.63 13.69
C ASN A 74 -6.78 -17.12 13.63
N TYR A 75 -6.18 -17.83 12.71
CA TYR A 75 -6.45 -19.26 12.51
C TYR A 75 -5.79 -20.12 13.57
N GLY A 76 -4.64 -19.70 14.03
CA GLY A 76 -3.89 -20.44 15.02
C GLY A 76 -4.29 -20.12 16.42
#